data_61b50ecef76fdb863847014831a65543
#
_entry.id   61b50ecef76fdb863847014831a65543
#
_cell.length_a   1.000
_cell.length_b   1.000
_cell.length_c   1.000
_cell.angle_alpha   90.00
_cell.angle_beta   90.00
_cell.angle_gamma   90.00
#
_symmetry.space_group_name_H-M   'P 1'
#
loop_
_entity.id
_entity.type
_entity.pdbx_description
1 polymer ?
#
loop_
_entity_poly.entity_id
_entity_poly.type
_entity_poly.pdbx_seq_one_letter_code
_entity_poly.pdbx_strand_id
1 'polypeptide(L)'
;MKTLAITAALTGVIAALSTGAFAQDSIKVGVLVGYSGISSLSGQQTDAAIKLFQKRYGEAPGGKKIELIRRDTTGPNPEVAKRLVQEVVTRDKARILIGPDFTPNTLAAAPIVTEAKIPTMVIGAATTGIIEKSPYFTRTFFATPQQCKPLAPYAVKNNWKRVYVMVADFAPGHDCEKYYISTLTEAGGTVVGNVRIPLSNPEFSAYMQRIKDSKPDALFIFMPLGEPSIGALRAVNDSGLKASGVKILAVGDTTDETYVDAVGDAALGTITTGIYSTQHDSAMNKEFVKDFEALNGKSPRIGWTAIAIWDAFRLAYDGLEAQSGSSFDPDKFMAFVHGRSFESPRGPITIDKATGDIIQNIYIRRTDKIDGVLQNVEIATLPNEGFK
;
A
#
# COMPACT_ATOMS: atom_id res chain seq x y z
N MET A 1 -54.37 -37.63 -73.18
CA MET A 1 -54.67 -36.69 -72.11
C MET A 1 -53.44 -36.70 -71.20
N LYS A 2 -52.62 -35.63 -71.28
CA LYS A 2 -51.33 -35.51 -70.54
C LYS A 2 -51.52 -34.50 -69.45
N THR A 3 -51.33 -34.92 -68.22
CA THR A 3 -51.35 -34.04 -67.03
C THR A 3 -49.90 -33.53 -66.72
N LEU A 4 -49.74 -32.25 -66.79
CA LEU A 4 -48.51 -31.60 -66.39
C LEU A 4 -48.48 -31.39 -64.85
N ALA A 5 -47.46 -31.87 -64.21
CA ALA A 5 -47.16 -31.56 -62.79
C ALA A 5 -46.14 -30.38 -62.72
N ILE A 6 -46.59 -29.31 -62.09
CA ILE A 6 -45.69 -28.15 -61.79
C ILE A 6 -45.08 -28.34 -60.41
N THR A 7 -43.75 -28.51 -60.36
CA THR A 7 -42.95 -28.56 -59.10
C THR A 7 -42.48 -27.14 -58.76
N ALA A 8 -43.00 -26.56 -57.68
CA ALA A 8 -42.52 -25.28 -57.17
C ALA A 8 -41.33 -25.53 -56.24
N ALA A 9 -40.14 -25.01 -56.61
CA ALA A 9 -38.96 -25.04 -55.78
C ALA A 9 -39.00 -23.83 -54.81
N LEU A 10 -39.13 -24.10 -53.51
CA LEU A 10 -38.99 -23.10 -52.46
C LEU A 10 -37.49 -22.95 -52.12
N THR A 11 -36.89 -21.88 -52.55
CA THR A 11 -35.53 -21.50 -52.20
C THR A 11 -35.58 -20.76 -50.84
N GLY A 12 -35.29 -21.47 -49.75
CA GLY A 12 -35.15 -20.87 -48.42
C GLY A 12 -33.82 -20.14 -48.30
N VAL A 13 -33.83 -18.80 -48.21
CA VAL A 13 -32.67 -17.99 -47.86
C VAL A 13 -32.49 -18.08 -46.33
N ILE A 14 -31.55 -18.91 -45.90
CA ILE A 14 -31.08 -18.90 -44.49
C ILE A 14 -30.17 -17.68 -44.33
N ALA A 15 -30.73 -16.60 -43.78
CA ALA A 15 -29.92 -15.47 -43.30
C ALA A 15 -29.14 -15.95 -42.07
N ALA A 16 -27.87 -16.30 -42.26
CA ALA A 16 -26.95 -16.53 -41.18
C ALA A 16 -26.71 -15.22 -40.43
N LEU A 17 -27.46 -15.04 -39.34
CA LEU A 17 -27.13 -14.04 -38.33
C LEU A 17 -25.77 -14.46 -37.73
N SER A 18 -24.67 -14.00 -38.33
CA SER A 18 -23.38 -14.00 -37.70
C SER A 18 -23.46 -13.03 -36.50
N THR A 19 -23.80 -13.58 -35.33
CA THR A 19 -23.52 -12.95 -34.06
C THR A 19 -22.00 -12.83 -34.00
N GLY A 20 -21.49 -11.69 -34.47
CA GLY A 20 -20.12 -11.31 -34.24
C GLY A 20 -19.93 -11.36 -32.72
N ALA A 21 -19.25 -12.37 -32.23
CA ALA A 21 -18.71 -12.35 -30.89
C ALA A 21 -17.77 -11.13 -30.88
N PHE A 22 -18.25 -10.00 -30.37
CA PHE A 22 -17.37 -8.90 -30.02
C PHE A 22 -16.33 -9.49 -29.08
N ALA A 23 -15.12 -9.71 -29.56
CA ALA A 23 -14.00 -10.05 -28.71
C ALA A 23 -13.99 -8.97 -27.62
N GLN A 24 -14.31 -9.38 -26.39
CA GLN A 24 -14.31 -8.46 -25.26
C GLN A 24 -12.91 -7.83 -25.21
N ASP A 25 -12.85 -6.52 -25.37
CA ASP A 25 -11.58 -5.79 -25.35
C ASP A 25 -10.88 -6.07 -24.01
N SER A 26 -9.65 -6.60 -24.04
CA SER A 26 -8.93 -6.95 -22.83
C SER A 26 -7.83 -5.94 -22.55
N ILE A 27 -7.60 -5.67 -21.28
CA ILE A 27 -6.52 -4.82 -20.82
C ILE A 27 -5.63 -5.58 -19.85
N LYS A 28 -4.34 -5.60 -20.15
CA LYS A 28 -3.35 -6.28 -19.31
C LYS A 28 -2.87 -5.34 -18.19
N VAL A 29 -3.00 -5.81 -16.96
CA VAL A 29 -2.56 -5.10 -15.75
C VAL A 29 -1.42 -5.88 -15.11
N GLY A 30 -0.24 -5.28 -15.08
CA GLY A 30 0.91 -5.83 -14.38
C GLY A 30 0.81 -5.58 -12.88
N VAL A 31 0.96 -6.64 -12.08
CA VAL A 31 1.03 -6.56 -10.61
C VAL A 31 2.44 -6.98 -10.19
N LEU A 32 3.24 -6.01 -9.76
CA LEU A 32 4.65 -6.18 -9.42
C LEU A 32 4.86 -5.92 -7.94
N VAL A 33 4.85 -6.96 -7.14
CA VAL A 33 5.04 -6.92 -5.67
C VAL A 33 5.92 -8.08 -5.23
N GLY A 34 6.40 -8.05 -3.99
CA GLY A 34 7.10 -9.20 -3.43
C GLY A 34 6.12 -10.32 -3.09
N TYR A 35 6.32 -11.49 -3.70
CA TYR A 35 5.57 -12.72 -3.42
C TYR A 35 6.38 -13.76 -2.65
N SER A 36 7.67 -13.52 -2.48
CA SER A 36 8.60 -14.42 -1.79
C SER A 36 9.44 -13.73 -0.73
N GLY A 37 10.18 -14.52 0.06
CA GLY A 37 11.06 -14.01 1.11
C GLY A 37 10.33 -13.19 2.16
N ILE A 38 10.90 -12.06 2.54
CA ILE A 38 10.35 -11.14 3.55
C ILE A 38 9.01 -10.53 3.15
N SER A 39 8.65 -10.58 1.88
CA SER A 39 7.43 -9.97 1.33
C SER A 39 6.33 -10.98 1.02
N SER A 40 6.49 -12.25 1.39
CA SER A 40 5.53 -13.32 1.05
C SER A 40 4.11 -13.03 1.52
N LEU A 41 3.94 -12.46 2.72
CA LEU A 41 2.62 -12.07 3.23
C LEU A 41 2.03 -10.88 2.44
N SER A 42 2.85 -9.96 1.95
CA SER A 42 2.39 -8.86 1.08
C SER A 42 1.81 -9.38 -0.23
N GLY A 43 2.44 -10.40 -0.83
CA GLY A 43 1.92 -11.08 -2.01
C GLY A 43 0.57 -11.76 -1.75
N GLN A 44 0.42 -12.45 -0.62
CA GLN A 44 -0.86 -13.06 -0.23
C GLN A 44 -1.96 -12.01 -0.03
N GLN A 45 -1.64 -10.89 0.64
CA GLN A 45 -2.56 -9.76 0.82
C GLN A 45 -2.98 -9.14 -0.51
N THR A 46 -2.04 -9.03 -1.45
CA THR A 46 -2.29 -8.54 -2.81
C THR A 46 -3.32 -9.40 -3.52
N ASP A 47 -3.10 -10.70 -3.57
CA ASP A 47 -4.02 -11.61 -4.27
C ASP A 47 -5.39 -11.69 -3.59
N ALA A 48 -5.43 -11.67 -2.27
CA ALA A 48 -6.67 -11.66 -1.50
C ALA A 48 -7.50 -10.39 -1.78
N ALA A 49 -6.86 -9.21 -1.80
CA ALA A 49 -7.53 -7.95 -2.09
C ALA A 49 -8.04 -7.89 -3.53
N ILE A 50 -7.24 -8.33 -4.51
CA ILE A 50 -7.65 -8.39 -5.92
C ILE A 50 -8.87 -9.31 -6.09
N LYS A 51 -8.81 -10.51 -5.51
CA LYS A 51 -9.89 -11.50 -5.58
C LYS A 51 -11.20 -10.93 -5.00
N LEU A 52 -11.13 -10.26 -3.84
CA LEU A 52 -12.30 -9.63 -3.24
C LEU A 52 -12.81 -8.47 -4.11
N PHE A 53 -11.91 -7.62 -4.62
CA PHE A 53 -12.29 -6.49 -5.46
C PHE A 53 -13.03 -6.94 -6.72
N GLN A 54 -12.46 -7.91 -7.44
CA GLN A 54 -13.07 -8.47 -8.66
C GLN A 54 -14.39 -9.20 -8.37
N LYS A 55 -14.51 -9.89 -7.24
CA LYS A 55 -15.77 -10.50 -6.80
C LYS A 55 -16.88 -9.45 -6.60
N ARG A 56 -16.52 -8.26 -6.08
CA ARG A 56 -17.49 -7.19 -5.77
C ARG A 56 -17.85 -6.34 -6.98
N TYR A 57 -16.89 -6.03 -7.83
CA TYR A 57 -17.03 -5.06 -8.93
C TYR A 57 -16.93 -5.68 -10.33
N GLY A 58 -16.76 -7.00 -10.42
CA GLY A 58 -16.60 -7.72 -11.69
C GLY A 58 -15.16 -7.63 -12.23
N GLU A 59 -14.95 -8.23 -13.41
CA GLU A 59 -13.63 -8.35 -14.03
C GLU A 59 -13.45 -7.47 -15.28
N ALA A 60 -14.48 -6.72 -15.67
CA ALA A 60 -14.51 -6.00 -16.93
C ALA A 60 -15.00 -4.54 -16.78
N PRO A 61 -14.27 -3.68 -16.03
CA PRO A 61 -14.62 -2.27 -15.89
C PRO A 61 -14.62 -1.57 -17.24
N GLY A 62 -15.65 -0.75 -17.50
CA GLY A 62 -15.81 -0.06 -18.78
C GLY A 62 -15.88 -0.97 -20.01
N GLY A 63 -16.25 -2.25 -19.82
CA GLY A 63 -16.32 -3.27 -20.86
C GLY A 63 -14.97 -3.90 -21.23
N LYS A 64 -13.88 -3.53 -20.57
CA LYS A 64 -12.53 -4.07 -20.83
C LYS A 64 -12.17 -5.13 -19.80
N LYS A 65 -12.06 -6.39 -20.24
CA LYS A 65 -11.67 -7.49 -19.34
C LYS A 65 -10.24 -7.33 -18.86
N ILE A 66 -10.04 -7.35 -17.53
CA ILE A 66 -8.71 -7.28 -16.94
C ILE A 66 -8.00 -8.64 -16.99
N GLU A 67 -6.82 -8.65 -17.59
CA GLU A 67 -5.88 -9.78 -17.56
C GLU A 67 -4.72 -9.43 -16.63
N LEU A 68 -4.59 -10.19 -15.52
CA LEU A 68 -3.57 -9.93 -14.51
C LEU A 68 -2.25 -10.63 -14.86
N ILE A 69 -1.15 -9.87 -14.87
CA ILE A 69 0.21 -10.37 -15.05
C ILE A 69 0.98 -10.15 -13.75
N ARG A 70 1.11 -11.20 -12.95
CA ARG A 70 1.83 -11.15 -11.67
C ARG A 70 3.32 -11.37 -11.86
N ARG A 71 4.14 -10.59 -11.14
CA ARG A 71 5.60 -10.72 -11.09
C ARG A 71 6.10 -10.52 -9.67
N ASP A 72 6.98 -11.40 -9.23
CA ASP A 72 7.61 -11.37 -7.92
C ASP A 72 8.87 -10.49 -7.95
N THR A 73 8.84 -9.36 -7.24
CA THR A 73 9.97 -8.45 -7.08
C THR A 73 11.01 -8.97 -6.08
N THR A 74 10.69 -10.01 -5.32
CA THR A 74 11.53 -10.65 -4.28
C THR A 74 11.96 -9.72 -3.12
N GLY A 75 11.29 -8.58 -2.95
CA GLY A 75 11.64 -7.55 -1.97
C GLY A 75 12.34 -6.34 -2.60
N PRO A 76 13.11 -5.55 -1.83
CA PRO A 76 13.76 -4.33 -2.31
C PRO A 76 14.96 -4.63 -3.22
N ASN A 77 14.69 -5.07 -4.45
CA ASN A 77 15.67 -5.45 -5.45
C ASN A 77 15.44 -4.67 -6.76
N PRO A 78 16.10 -3.50 -6.93
CA PRO A 78 15.88 -2.62 -8.08
C PRO A 78 16.24 -3.25 -9.43
N GLU A 79 17.25 -4.13 -9.51
CA GLU A 79 17.64 -4.79 -10.75
C GLU A 79 16.58 -5.81 -11.20
N VAL A 80 16.06 -6.59 -10.26
CA VAL A 80 14.95 -7.51 -10.53
C VAL A 80 13.71 -6.73 -10.95
N ALA A 81 13.34 -5.70 -10.21
CA ALA A 81 12.19 -4.86 -10.50
C ALA A 81 12.29 -4.21 -11.90
N LYS A 82 13.44 -3.62 -12.23
CA LYS A 82 13.71 -3.03 -13.54
C LYS A 82 13.49 -4.02 -14.68
N ARG A 83 14.10 -5.20 -14.57
CA ARG A 83 13.96 -6.29 -15.57
C ARG A 83 12.49 -6.70 -15.72
N LEU A 84 11.78 -6.92 -14.60
CA LEU A 84 10.38 -7.35 -14.61
C LEU A 84 9.46 -6.30 -15.21
N VAL A 85 9.63 -5.01 -14.88
CA VAL A 85 8.87 -3.91 -15.49
C VAL A 85 9.12 -3.87 -17.00
N GLN A 86 10.38 -3.99 -17.44
CA GLN A 86 10.73 -4.03 -18.86
C GLN A 86 10.01 -5.19 -19.58
N GLU A 87 10.02 -6.40 -18.99
CA GLU A 87 9.34 -7.58 -19.55
C GLU A 87 7.84 -7.38 -19.65
N VAL A 88 7.20 -6.92 -18.57
CA VAL A 88 5.74 -6.75 -18.50
C VAL A 88 5.25 -5.68 -19.49
N VAL A 89 6.03 -4.61 -19.66
CA VAL A 89 5.69 -3.53 -20.60
C VAL A 89 5.95 -3.95 -22.05
N THR A 90 7.14 -4.51 -22.34
CA THR A 90 7.54 -4.73 -23.74
C THR A 90 7.07 -6.06 -24.31
N ARG A 91 7.20 -7.16 -23.55
CA ARG A 91 6.83 -8.50 -23.97
C ARG A 91 5.35 -8.79 -23.73
N ASP A 92 4.90 -8.56 -22.50
CA ASP A 92 3.56 -8.94 -22.08
C ASP A 92 2.51 -7.87 -22.46
N LYS A 93 2.96 -6.64 -22.84
CA LYS A 93 2.10 -5.53 -23.30
C LYS A 93 1.11 -5.06 -22.24
N ALA A 94 1.51 -5.01 -20.97
CA ALA A 94 0.70 -4.40 -19.93
C ALA A 94 0.46 -2.91 -20.22
N ARG A 95 -0.72 -2.43 -19.90
CA ARG A 95 -1.16 -1.04 -20.14
C ARG A 95 -1.32 -0.26 -18.84
N ILE A 96 -1.39 -0.93 -17.72
CA ILE A 96 -1.46 -0.39 -16.35
C ILE A 96 -0.55 -1.22 -15.49
N LEU A 97 0.13 -0.61 -14.52
CA LEU A 97 0.89 -1.30 -13.47
C LEU A 97 0.34 -0.97 -12.09
N ILE A 98 0.38 -1.96 -11.22
CA ILE A 98 0.17 -1.86 -9.77
C ILE A 98 1.46 -2.34 -9.10
N GLY A 99 2.08 -1.48 -8.33
CA GLY A 99 3.48 -1.60 -7.93
C GLY A 99 4.40 -0.83 -8.90
N PRO A 100 5.74 -1.05 -8.85
CA PRO A 100 6.44 -1.88 -7.87
C PRO A 100 6.28 -1.39 -6.43
N ASP A 101 6.40 -2.34 -5.51
CA ASP A 101 6.60 -2.06 -4.10
C ASP A 101 8.04 -1.58 -3.84
N PHE A 102 8.30 -0.99 -2.68
CA PHE A 102 9.59 -0.42 -2.27
C PHE A 102 10.12 0.74 -3.15
N THR A 103 10.69 1.72 -2.49
CA THR A 103 11.28 2.91 -3.14
C THR A 103 12.35 2.58 -4.18
N PRO A 104 13.37 1.73 -3.93
CA PRO A 104 14.38 1.44 -4.93
C PRO A 104 13.81 0.77 -6.18
N ASN A 105 12.81 -0.08 -6.05
CA ASN A 105 12.14 -0.75 -7.15
C ASN A 105 11.35 0.25 -8.02
N THR A 106 10.63 1.17 -7.37
CA THR A 106 9.84 2.22 -8.05
C THR A 106 10.74 3.21 -8.78
N LEU A 107 11.88 3.59 -8.17
CA LEU A 107 12.88 4.43 -8.83
C LEU A 107 13.45 3.77 -10.10
N ALA A 108 13.73 2.47 -10.04
CA ALA A 108 14.23 1.71 -11.18
C ALA A 108 13.18 1.57 -12.31
N ALA A 109 11.88 1.57 -11.97
CA ALA A 109 10.78 1.49 -12.92
C ALA A 109 10.49 2.83 -13.62
N ALA A 110 10.75 3.97 -12.97
CA ALA A 110 10.33 5.30 -13.41
C ALA A 110 10.69 5.64 -14.87
N PRO A 111 11.93 5.44 -15.36
CA PRO A 111 12.26 5.73 -16.77
C PRO A 111 11.45 4.90 -17.75
N ILE A 112 11.24 3.60 -17.44
CA ILE A 112 10.55 2.66 -18.33
C ILE A 112 9.08 3.03 -18.47
N VAL A 113 8.39 3.27 -17.33
CA VAL A 113 6.96 3.61 -17.36
C VAL A 113 6.72 4.99 -17.96
N THR A 114 7.66 5.92 -17.80
CA THR A 114 7.59 7.25 -18.40
C THR A 114 7.68 7.18 -19.91
N GLU A 115 8.70 6.48 -20.43
CA GLU A 115 8.92 6.30 -21.87
C GLU A 115 7.74 5.58 -22.54
N ALA A 116 7.25 4.50 -21.89
CA ALA A 116 6.15 3.69 -22.40
C ALA A 116 4.76 4.25 -22.10
N LYS A 117 4.65 5.37 -21.37
CA LYS A 117 3.40 5.99 -20.94
C LYS A 117 2.47 5.00 -20.20
N ILE A 118 2.97 4.33 -19.18
CA ILE A 118 2.21 3.31 -18.45
C ILE A 118 1.71 3.87 -17.11
N PRO A 119 0.39 4.14 -16.96
CA PRO A 119 -0.21 4.45 -15.67
C PRO A 119 0.19 3.44 -14.59
N THR A 120 0.73 3.92 -13.49
CA THR A 120 1.33 3.08 -12.46
C THR A 120 0.88 3.52 -11.07
N MET A 121 0.12 2.65 -10.38
CA MET A 121 -0.30 2.85 -9.00
C MET A 121 0.81 2.36 -8.06
N VAL A 122 1.50 3.30 -7.44
CA VAL A 122 2.62 3.03 -6.54
C VAL A 122 2.09 2.61 -5.18
N ILE A 123 2.45 1.39 -4.76
CA ILE A 123 1.98 0.75 -3.52
C ILE A 123 3.15 0.43 -2.60
N GLY A 124 3.55 1.06 -1.66
CA GLY A 124 4.64 0.67 -0.75
C GLY A 124 5.96 1.42 -0.93
N ALA A 125 6.06 2.33 -1.92
CA ALA A 125 7.19 3.24 -2.02
C ALA A 125 6.83 4.57 -1.34
N ALA A 126 7.34 4.78 -0.13
CA ALA A 126 6.92 5.89 0.73
C ALA A 126 7.80 7.15 0.63
N THR A 127 9.01 7.06 0.08
CA THR A 127 9.96 8.19 0.06
C THR A 127 9.36 9.42 -0.62
N THR A 128 9.71 10.57 -0.10
CA THR A 128 9.38 11.89 -0.63
C THR A 128 9.88 12.06 -2.07
N GLY A 129 9.08 12.70 -2.92
CA GLY A 129 9.46 13.02 -4.30
C GLY A 129 9.50 11.82 -5.26
N ILE A 130 9.05 10.61 -4.82
CA ILE A 130 9.03 9.43 -5.69
C ILE A 130 8.00 9.58 -6.82
N ILE A 131 6.85 10.21 -6.56
CA ILE A 131 5.78 10.38 -7.54
C ILE A 131 6.19 11.36 -8.64
N GLU A 132 7.00 12.35 -8.32
CA GLU A 132 7.55 13.32 -9.28
C GLU A 132 8.53 12.70 -10.31
N LYS A 133 8.95 11.44 -10.10
CA LYS A 133 9.88 10.74 -11.01
C LYS A 133 9.21 10.27 -12.32
N SER A 134 7.89 10.27 -12.37
CA SER A 134 7.13 9.98 -13.59
C SER A 134 5.76 10.64 -13.57
N PRO A 135 5.30 11.27 -14.65
CA PRO A 135 3.94 11.79 -14.76
C PRO A 135 2.88 10.67 -14.84
N TYR A 136 3.32 9.42 -14.93
CA TYR A 136 2.46 8.23 -14.92
C TYR A 136 2.43 7.53 -13.56
N PHE A 137 3.01 8.13 -12.52
CA PHE A 137 2.91 7.63 -11.15
C PHE A 137 1.73 8.25 -10.41
N THR A 138 1.05 7.42 -9.62
CA THR A 138 0.05 7.83 -8.63
C THR A 138 0.23 6.97 -7.40
N ARG A 139 0.25 7.57 -6.21
CA ARG A 139 0.41 6.83 -4.95
C ARG A 139 -0.93 6.42 -4.38
N THR A 140 -1.06 5.14 -3.98
CA THR A 140 -2.19 4.62 -3.19
C THR A 140 -1.75 4.12 -1.81
N PHE A 141 -0.59 4.55 -1.38
CA PHE A 141 0.01 4.20 -0.09
C PHE A 141 0.12 5.46 0.78
N PHE A 142 1.22 5.66 1.48
CA PHE A 142 1.51 6.90 2.21
C PHE A 142 2.83 7.51 1.74
N ALA A 143 3.00 8.79 1.97
CA ALA A 143 4.32 9.44 1.93
C ALA A 143 4.94 9.43 3.32
N THR A 144 6.26 9.25 3.40
CA THR A 144 7.01 9.16 4.68
C THR A 144 6.65 10.27 5.68
N PRO A 145 6.51 11.56 5.29
CA PRO A 145 6.14 12.62 6.22
C PRO A 145 4.80 12.41 6.91
N GLN A 146 3.81 11.83 6.21
CA GLN A 146 2.48 11.55 6.77
C GLN A 146 2.54 10.59 7.97
N GLN A 147 3.53 9.68 7.97
CA GLN A 147 3.71 8.72 9.06
C GLN A 147 4.63 9.23 10.17
N CYS A 148 5.63 10.03 9.82
CA CYS A 148 6.69 10.38 10.76
C CYS A 148 6.42 11.69 11.51
N LYS A 149 5.94 12.73 10.81
CA LYS A 149 5.69 14.03 11.43
C LYS A 149 4.69 13.98 12.59
N PRO A 150 3.51 13.34 12.48
CA PRO A 150 2.44 13.50 13.48
C PRO A 150 2.82 13.02 14.89
N LEU A 151 3.69 12.03 15.02
CA LEU A 151 4.10 11.53 16.34
C LEU A 151 5.01 12.49 17.11
N ALA A 152 5.65 13.43 16.44
CA ALA A 152 6.53 14.40 17.10
C ALA A 152 5.75 15.40 17.99
N PRO A 153 4.76 16.17 17.47
CA PRO A 153 3.93 17.02 18.32
C PRO A 153 3.07 16.21 19.29
N TYR A 154 2.66 15.00 18.93
CA TYR A 154 1.96 14.09 19.83
C TYR A 154 2.82 13.74 21.05
N ALA A 155 4.10 13.43 20.87
CA ALA A 155 5.04 13.17 21.96
C ALA A 155 5.18 14.38 22.89
N VAL A 156 5.42 15.56 22.33
CA VAL A 156 5.57 16.79 23.10
C VAL A 156 4.30 17.16 23.90
N LYS A 157 3.12 17.02 23.29
CA LYS A 157 1.83 17.23 23.95
C LYS A 157 1.62 16.32 25.16
N ASN A 158 2.18 15.11 25.10
CA ASN A 158 2.11 14.14 26.20
C ASN A 158 3.30 14.24 27.18
N ASN A 159 4.10 15.30 27.12
CA ASN A 159 5.31 15.53 27.93
C ASN A 159 6.45 14.53 27.70
N TRP A 160 6.45 13.83 26.57
CA TRP A 160 7.57 12.95 26.17
C TRP A 160 8.51 13.74 25.26
N LYS A 161 9.25 14.66 25.87
CA LYS A 161 10.03 15.66 25.13
C LYS A 161 11.42 15.19 24.73
N ARG A 162 11.99 14.25 25.49
CA ARG A 162 13.32 13.67 25.24
C ARG A 162 13.18 12.39 24.43
N VAL A 163 13.42 12.45 23.13
CA VAL A 163 13.17 11.31 22.24
C VAL A 163 14.47 10.76 21.67
N TYR A 164 14.66 9.45 21.75
CA TYR A 164 15.66 8.76 20.96
C TYR A 164 15.05 8.31 19.64
N VAL A 165 15.79 8.47 18.53
CA VAL A 165 15.30 8.15 17.18
C VAL A 165 16.03 6.92 16.63
N MET A 166 15.31 5.88 16.28
CA MET A 166 15.86 4.64 15.70
C MET A 166 15.17 4.36 14.35
N VAL A 167 15.92 4.38 13.28
CA VAL A 167 15.37 4.17 11.93
C VAL A 167 16.16 3.11 11.16
N ALA A 168 15.52 2.45 10.22
CA ALA A 168 16.21 1.55 9.30
C ALA A 168 17.11 2.33 8.33
N ASP A 169 18.28 1.79 8.02
CA ASP A 169 19.29 2.42 7.16
C ASP A 169 18.99 2.23 5.67
N PHE A 170 17.96 2.94 5.18
CA PHE A 170 17.57 3.02 3.77
C PHE A 170 16.75 4.28 3.51
N ALA A 171 16.49 4.60 2.24
CA ALA A 171 15.94 5.90 1.85
C ALA A 171 14.67 6.34 2.63
N PRO A 172 13.61 5.52 2.82
CA PRO A 172 12.47 5.92 3.65
C PRO A 172 12.83 6.17 5.12
N GLY A 173 13.79 5.41 5.68
CA GLY A 173 14.28 5.60 7.05
C GLY A 173 14.99 6.94 7.23
N HIS A 174 15.87 7.31 6.30
CA HIS A 174 16.56 8.61 6.29
C HIS A 174 15.57 9.77 6.14
N ASP A 175 14.59 9.60 5.29
CA ASP A 175 13.51 10.57 5.06
C ASP A 175 12.69 10.76 6.35
N CYS A 176 12.30 9.66 7.00
CA CYS A 176 11.59 9.67 8.26
C CYS A 176 12.39 10.32 9.41
N GLU A 177 13.66 9.96 9.56
CA GLU A 177 14.57 10.57 10.53
C GLU A 177 14.58 12.09 10.39
N LYS A 178 14.78 12.57 9.17
CA LYS A 178 14.80 14.02 8.86
C LYS A 178 13.50 14.70 9.28
N TYR A 179 12.35 14.18 8.85
CA TYR A 179 11.06 14.79 9.13
C TYR A 179 10.68 14.70 10.60
N TYR A 180 10.92 13.56 11.25
CA TYR A 180 10.62 13.40 12.66
C TYR A 180 11.46 14.36 13.52
N ILE A 181 12.78 14.43 13.29
CA ILE A 181 13.69 15.28 14.05
C ILE A 181 13.36 16.76 13.88
N SER A 182 13.12 17.24 12.65
CA SER A 182 12.75 18.63 12.41
C SER A 182 11.46 18.99 13.13
N THR A 183 10.41 18.16 12.94
CA THR A 183 9.10 18.40 13.55
C THR A 183 9.12 18.29 15.08
N LEU A 184 9.92 17.38 15.65
CA LEU A 184 10.09 17.27 17.09
C LEU A 184 10.74 18.53 17.67
N THR A 185 11.78 19.04 17.02
CA THR A 185 12.49 20.24 17.43
C THR A 185 11.59 21.47 17.34
N GLU A 186 10.85 21.64 16.25
CA GLU A 186 9.86 22.70 16.05
C GLU A 186 8.75 22.66 17.11
N ALA A 187 8.32 21.46 17.53
CA ALA A 187 7.33 21.28 18.59
C ALA A 187 7.90 21.51 20.02
N GLY A 188 9.19 21.76 20.18
CA GLY A 188 9.85 21.99 21.47
C GLY A 188 10.31 20.71 22.17
N GLY A 189 10.49 19.62 21.45
CA GLY A 189 11.15 18.40 21.92
C GLY A 189 12.65 18.41 21.68
N THR A 190 13.33 17.39 22.18
CA THR A 190 14.78 17.24 22.08
C THR A 190 15.15 15.82 21.64
N VAL A 191 15.95 15.68 20.61
CA VAL A 191 16.56 14.40 20.22
C VAL A 191 17.74 14.12 21.15
N VAL A 192 17.65 13.06 21.94
CA VAL A 192 18.70 12.66 22.90
C VAL A 192 19.68 11.64 22.31
N GLY A 193 19.45 11.24 21.09
CA GLY A 193 20.30 10.38 20.29
C GLY A 193 19.54 9.84 19.09
N ASN A 194 20.28 9.39 18.09
CA ASN A 194 19.72 8.74 16.91
C ASN A 194 20.62 7.60 16.44
N VAL A 195 20.02 6.63 15.76
CA VAL A 195 20.74 5.50 15.18
C VAL A 195 20.03 4.99 13.94
N ARG A 196 20.82 4.58 12.96
CA ARG A 196 20.37 3.89 11.77
C ARG A 196 20.71 2.41 11.86
N ILE A 197 19.72 1.55 11.65
CA ILE A 197 19.82 0.09 11.81
C ILE A 197 19.93 -0.55 10.42
N PRO A 198 20.97 -1.36 10.16
CA PRO A 198 21.07 -2.11 8.91
C PRO A 198 19.83 -2.99 8.68
N LEU A 199 19.36 -3.10 7.42
CA LEU A 199 18.25 -3.97 7.07
C LEU A 199 18.59 -5.46 7.18
N SER A 200 19.86 -5.82 7.00
CA SER A 200 20.34 -7.19 7.05
C SER A 200 20.93 -7.52 8.41
N ASN A 201 20.42 -8.58 9.05
CA ASN A 201 20.95 -9.13 10.33
C ASN A 201 21.22 -8.06 11.41
N PRO A 202 20.22 -7.26 11.80
CA PRO A 202 20.42 -6.21 12.78
C PRO A 202 20.66 -6.78 14.18
N GLU A 203 21.79 -6.41 14.80
CA GLU A 203 22.11 -6.74 16.19
C GLU A 203 21.54 -5.67 17.12
N PHE A 204 20.26 -5.80 17.49
CA PHE A 204 19.53 -4.77 18.25
C PHE A 204 20.06 -4.54 19.67
N SER A 205 20.66 -5.55 20.34
CA SER A 205 21.05 -5.50 21.76
C SER A 205 21.99 -4.32 22.10
N ALA A 206 22.99 -4.10 21.26
CA ALA A 206 23.95 -3.00 21.46
C ALA A 206 23.31 -1.61 21.33
N TYR A 207 22.29 -1.49 20.48
CA TYR A 207 21.55 -0.24 20.32
C TYR A 207 20.62 0.00 21.51
N MET A 208 19.98 -1.03 22.04
CA MET A 208 19.10 -0.92 23.21
C MET A 208 19.84 -0.40 24.44
N GLN A 209 21.09 -0.79 24.64
CA GLN A 209 21.90 -0.26 25.75
C GLN A 209 22.16 1.24 25.61
N ARG A 210 22.54 1.71 24.43
CA ARG A 210 22.76 3.16 24.15
C ARG A 210 21.47 3.97 24.37
N ILE A 211 20.32 3.41 23.96
CA ILE A 211 19.03 4.04 24.16
C ILE A 211 18.73 4.19 25.65
N LYS A 212 18.95 3.17 26.45
CA LYS A 212 18.79 3.23 27.92
C LYS A 212 19.70 4.28 28.57
N ASP A 213 20.96 4.31 28.19
CA ASP A 213 21.94 5.24 28.73
C ASP A 213 21.59 6.71 28.47
N SER A 214 20.89 6.99 27.36
CA SER A 214 20.39 8.33 27.02
C SER A 214 19.18 8.78 27.85
N LYS A 215 18.55 7.87 28.62
CA LYS A 215 17.36 8.12 29.45
C LYS A 215 16.27 8.91 28.72
N PRO A 216 15.72 8.40 27.62
CA PRO A 216 14.69 9.10 26.86
C PRO A 216 13.33 8.96 27.53
N ASP A 217 12.43 9.93 27.30
CA ASP A 217 11.00 9.79 27.64
C ASP A 217 10.31 8.84 26.65
N ALA A 218 10.74 8.87 25.39
CA ALA A 218 10.22 8.01 24.32
C ALA A 218 11.31 7.55 23.36
N LEU A 219 11.06 6.39 22.75
CA LEU A 219 11.81 5.86 21.60
C LEU A 219 10.90 5.93 20.37
N PHE A 220 11.34 6.66 19.34
CA PHE A 220 10.71 6.66 18.03
C PHE A 220 11.36 5.62 17.13
N ILE A 221 10.55 4.80 16.47
CA ILE A 221 11.00 3.68 15.62
C ILE A 221 10.41 3.81 14.21
N PHE A 222 11.29 3.74 13.21
CA PHE A 222 10.93 3.49 11.83
C PHE A 222 11.60 2.21 11.35
N MET A 223 10.83 1.14 11.19
CA MET A 223 11.28 -0.12 10.57
C MET A 223 10.30 -0.51 9.47
N PRO A 224 10.77 -1.13 8.37
CA PRO A 224 9.86 -1.65 7.35
C PRO A 224 9.08 -2.86 7.86
N LEU A 225 8.01 -3.20 7.15
CA LEU A 225 7.17 -4.38 7.41
C LEU A 225 7.99 -5.67 7.54
N GLY A 226 7.53 -6.57 8.41
CA GLY A 226 8.07 -7.92 8.56
C GLY A 226 9.16 -8.03 9.61
N GLU A 227 10.16 -8.90 9.37
CA GLU A 227 11.20 -9.27 10.35
C GLU A 227 11.93 -8.09 11.01
N PRO A 228 12.29 -6.99 10.32
CA PRO A 228 12.92 -5.86 10.97
C PRO A 228 12.05 -5.23 12.07
N SER A 229 10.76 -5.07 11.83
CA SER A 229 9.80 -4.55 12.81
C SER A 229 9.58 -5.51 13.98
N ILE A 230 9.46 -6.81 13.70
CA ILE A 230 9.33 -7.86 14.73
C ILE A 230 10.56 -7.85 15.63
N GLY A 231 11.75 -7.86 15.06
CA GLY A 231 13.02 -7.86 15.78
C GLY A 231 13.20 -6.63 16.66
N ALA A 232 12.85 -5.44 16.13
CA ALA A 232 12.95 -4.19 16.85
C ALA A 232 12.06 -4.17 18.10
N LEU A 233 10.77 -4.53 17.96
CA LEU A 233 9.83 -4.53 19.11
C LEU A 233 10.15 -5.60 20.14
N ARG A 234 10.60 -6.78 19.73
CA ARG A 234 11.09 -7.82 20.65
C ARG A 234 12.31 -7.33 21.42
N ALA A 235 13.30 -6.75 20.74
CA ALA A 235 14.49 -6.20 21.41
C ALA A 235 14.16 -5.08 22.40
N VAL A 236 13.22 -4.20 22.05
CA VAL A 236 12.68 -3.17 22.97
C VAL A 236 12.08 -3.80 24.21
N ASN A 237 11.25 -4.83 24.06
CA ASN A 237 10.62 -5.56 25.16
C ASN A 237 11.68 -6.23 26.05
N ASP A 238 12.56 -7.03 25.45
CA ASP A 238 13.56 -7.83 26.14
C ASP A 238 14.60 -6.95 26.86
N SER A 239 14.85 -5.77 26.32
CA SER A 239 15.71 -4.77 26.97
C SER A 239 15.12 -4.18 28.25
N GLY A 240 13.80 -4.30 28.47
CA GLY A 240 13.10 -3.68 29.59
C GLY A 240 12.89 -2.16 29.45
N LEU A 241 13.05 -1.58 28.27
CA LEU A 241 12.79 -0.15 28.02
C LEU A 241 11.34 0.25 28.36
N LYS A 242 10.37 -0.55 27.94
CA LYS A 242 8.96 -0.32 28.30
C LYS A 242 8.72 -0.38 29.82
N ALA A 243 9.32 -1.37 30.50
CA ALA A 243 9.21 -1.53 31.94
C ALA A 243 9.82 -0.36 32.72
N SER A 244 10.84 0.30 32.17
CA SER A 244 11.43 1.52 32.73
C SER A 244 10.60 2.80 32.48
N GLY A 245 9.45 2.69 31.80
CA GLY A 245 8.55 3.82 31.55
C GLY A 245 8.75 4.53 30.20
N VAL A 246 9.73 4.13 29.39
CA VAL A 246 9.96 4.69 28.06
C VAL A 246 8.79 4.38 27.14
N LYS A 247 8.22 5.41 26.52
CA LYS A 247 7.12 5.26 25.57
C LYS A 247 7.64 4.83 24.21
N ILE A 248 6.96 3.90 23.57
CA ILE A 248 7.33 3.43 22.23
C ILE A 248 6.39 4.08 21.21
N LEU A 249 6.99 4.89 20.36
CA LEU A 249 6.36 5.56 19.23
C LEU A 249 6.91 4.95 17.95
N ALA A 250 6.06 4.60 17.01
CA ALA A 250 6.54 3.98 15.78
C ALA A 250 5.65 4.33 14.58
N VAL A 251 6.18 4.15 13.39
CA VAL A 251 5.34 4.11 12.19
C VAL A 251 4.52 2.82 12.17
N GLY A 252 3.41 2.83 11.47
CA GLY A 252 2.45 1.74 11.53
C GLY A 252 2.91 0.42 10.93
N ASP A 253 3.93 0.43 10.08
CA ASP A 253 4.60 -0.78 9.59
C ASP A 253 5.04 -1.67 10.75
N THR A 254 5.43 -1.05 11.86
CA THR A 254 5.99 -1.74 13.04
C THR A 254 4.96 -2.62 13.76
N THR A 255 3.68 -2.28 13.66
CA THR A 255 2.57 -3.05 14.26
C THR A 255 1.48 -3.41 13.25
N ASP A 256 1.84 -3.51 11.94
CA ASP A 256 0.86 -3.91 10.93
C ASP A 256 0.17 -5.22 11.33
N GLU A 257 -1.14 -5.29 11.14
CA GLU A 257 -1.97 -6.43 11.55
C GLU A 257 -1.50 -7.75 10.95
N THR A 258 -0.87 -7.72 9.78
CA THR A 258 -0.33 -8.93 9.14
C THR A 258 0.78 -9.59 9.95
N TYR A 259 1.54 -8.78 10.72
CA TYR A 259 2.72 -9.25 11.46
C TYR A 259 2.62 -9.10 12.98
N VAL A 260 1.62 -8.36 13.50
CA VAL A 260 1.52 -8.05 14.93
C VAL A 260 1.42 -9.29 15.82
N ASP A 261 0.81 -10.37 15.34
CA ASP A 261 0.73 -11.63 16.07
C ASP A 261 2.12 -12.28 16.22
N ALA A 262 3.01 -12.13 15.23
CA ALA A 262 4.40 -12.57 15.35
C ALA A 262 5.22 -11.72 16.33
N VAL A 263 4.89 -10.44 16.49
CA VAL A 263 5.48 -9.59 17.53
C VAL A 263 5.03 -10.05 18.92
N GLY A 264 3.76 -10.43 19.05
CA GLY A 264 3.16 -10.84 20.31
C GLY A 264 2.99 -9.68 21.29
N ASP A 265 2.99 -9.98 22.59
CA ASP A 265 2.77 -8.99 23.66
C ASP A 265 3.84 -7.89 23.70
N ALA A 266 4.96 -8.07 23.01
CA ALA A 266 5.96 -7.00 22.80
C ALA A 266 5.38 -5.78 22.04
N ALA A 267 4.30 -5.94 21.29
CA ALA A 267 3.62 -4.84 20.60
C ALA A 267 2.73 -4.00 21.53
N LEU A 268 2.26 -4.54 22.67
CA LEU A 268 1.29 -3.87 23.55
C LEU A 268 1.75 -2.47 23.99
N GLY A 269 0.81 -1.51 23.93
CA GLY A 269 1.04 -0.12 24.30
C GLY A 269 1.92 0.67 23.34
N THR A 270 2.38 0.08 22.22
CA THR A 270 3.09 0.82 21.17
C THR A 270 2.10 1.78 20.51
N ILE A 271 2.51 3.05 20.38
CA ILE A 271 1.70 4.09 19.73
C ILE A 271 2.26 4.31 18.33
N THR A 272 1.38 4.19 17.34
CA THR A 272 1.78 4.29 15.94
C THR A 272 0.95 5.30 15.18
N THR A 273 1.51 5.87 14.14
CA THR A 273 0.73 6.44 13.03
C THR A 273 0.35 5.32 12.07
N GLY A 274 -0.77 5.45 11.40
CA GLY A 274 -1.20 4.46 10.42
C GLY A 274 -2.21 5.00 9.44
N ILE A 275 -2.32 4.35 8.29
CA ILE A 275 -3.32 4.67 7.27
C ILE A 275 -4.58 3.83 7.40
N TYR A 276 -4.54 2.77 8.22
CA TYR A 276 -5.62 1.79 8.33
C TYR A 276 -5.57 1.04 9.67
N SER A 277 -6.72 0.62 10.11
CA SER A 277 -6.92 -0.40 11.15
C SER A 277 -8.14 -1.24 10.77
N THR A 278 -8.11 -2.55 11.05
CA THR A 278 -9.30 -3.41 10.94
C THR A 278 -10.43 -2.96 11.86
N GLN A 279 -10.11 -2.16 12.89
CA GLN A 279 -11.06 -1.53 13.83
C GLN A 279 -11.58 -0.17 13.37
N HIS A 280 -11.21 0.31 12.16
CA HIS A 280 -11.72 1.58 11.65
C HIS A 280 -13.25 1.60 11.62
N ASP A 281 -13.86 2.57 12.31
CA ASP A 281 -15.31 2.63 12.52
C ASP A 281 -16.03 3.26 11.33
N SER A 282 -16.11 2.52 10.22
CA SER A 282 -16.95 2.87 9.07
C SER A 282 -17.74 1.66 8.59
N ALA A 283 -18.90 1.90 8.00
CA ALA A 283 -19.72 0.84 7.41
C ALA A 283 -18.96 0.10 6.31
N MET A 284 -18.21 0.84 5.46
CA MET A 284 -17.41 0.27 4.39
C MET A 284 -16.30 -0.64 4.92
N ASN A 285 -15.62 -0.25 6.01
CA ASN A 285 -14.59 -1.10 6.61
C ASN A 285 -15.19 -2.37 7.21
N LYS A 286 -16.28 -2.26 7.95
CA LYS A 286 -16.95 -3.43 8.55
C LYS A 286 -17.35 -4.46 7.49
N GLU A 287 -17.90 -3.99 6.38
CA GLU A 287 -18.23 -4.84 5.23
C GLU A 287 -16.99 -5.42 4.56
N PHE A 288 -15.95 -4.60 4.34
CA PHE A 288 -14.69 -5.04 3.75
C PHE A 288 -14.04 -6.15 4.58
N VAL A 289 -13.89 -5.96 5.90
CA VAL A 289 -13.31 -6.96 6.80
C VAL A 289 -14.10 -8.26 6.76
N LYS A 290 -15.44 -8.18 6.91
CA LYS A 290 -16.33 -9.34 6.85
C LYS A 290 -16.15 -10.13 5.54
N ASP A 291 -16.18 -9.46 4.41
CA ASP A 291 -16.11 -10.11 3.10
C ASP A 291 -14.70 -10.65 2.82
N PHE A 292 -13.66 -9.93 3.25
CA PHE A 292 -12.28 -10.38 3.13
C PHE A 292 -12.03 -11.67 3.91
N GLU A 293 -12.46 -11.71 5.17
CA GLU A 293 -12.35 -12.90 6.03
C GLU A 293 -13.20 -14.07 5.51
N ALA A 294 -14.40 -13.81 5.01
CA ALA A 294 -15.26 -14.84 4.43
C ALA A 294 -14.65 -15.48 3.17
N LEU A 295 -13.87 -14.70 2.40
CA LEU A 295 -13.28 -15.16 1.14
C LEU A 295 -11.89 -15.79 1.32
N ASN A 296 -11.09 -15.29 2.26
CA ASN A 296 -9.67 -15.60 2.41
C ASN A 296 -9.32 -16.24 3.77
N GLY A 297 -10.28 -16.31 4.71
CA GLY A 297 -10.03 -16.71 6.08
C GLY A 297 -9.51 -15.54 6.95
N LYS A 298 -9.29 -15.82 8.23
CA LYS A 298 -8.80 -14.83 9.21
C LYS A 298 -7.28 -14.72 9.28
N SER A 299 -6.56 -15.58 8.58
CA SER A 299 -5.10 -15.59 8.55
C SER A 299 -4.62 -15.73 7.09
N PRO A 300 -3.66 -14.89 6.64
CA PRO A 300 -3.12 -13.73 7.37
C PRO A 300 -4.18 -12.64 7.56
N ARG A 301 -4.04 -11.86 8.65
CA ARG A 301 -4.92 -10.73 8.95
C ARG A 301 -4.75 -9.61 7.89
N ILE A 302 -5.78 -8.79 7.77
CA ILE A 302 -5.78 -7.70 6.78
C ILE A 302 -4.76 -6.63 7.19
N GLY A 303 -3.78 -6.40 6.34
CA GLY A 303 -2.76 -5.37 6.53
C GLY A 303 -2.85 -4.24 5.51
N TRP A 304 -1.89 -3.34 5.54
CA TRP A 304 -1.85 -2.17 4.68
C TRP A 304 -1.72 -2.48 3.20
N THR A 305 -1.04 -3.58 2.86
CA THR A 305 -0.89 -4.01 1.47
C THR A 305 -2.26 -4.28 0.85
N ALA A 306 -3.15 -4.98 1.56
CA ALA A 306 -4.49 -5.27 1.06
C ALA A 306 -5.28 -3.98 0.75
N ILE A 307 -5.17 -2.98 1.64
CA ILE A 307 -5.85 -1.69 1.46
C ILE A 307 -5.25 -0.88 0.31
N ALA A 308 -3.93 -0.82 0.20
CA ALA A 308 -3.26 -0.11 -0.90
C ALA A 308 -3.61 -0.72 -2.27
N ILE A 309 -3.69 -2.04 -2.35
CA ILE A 309 -4.11 -2.77 -3.56
C ILE A 309 -5.60 -2.52 -3.86
N TRP A 310 -6.46 -2.56 -2.84
CA TRP A 310 -7.88 -2.23 -3.01
C TRP A 310 -8.07 -0.85 -3.65
N ASP A 311 -7.38 0.15 -3.14
CA ASP A 311 -7.46 1.52 -3.65
C ASP A 311 -6.81 1.67 -5.04
N ALA A 312 -5.72 0.96 -5.31
CA ALA A 312 -5.10 0.90 -6.63
C ALA A 312 -6.06 0.31 -7.68
N PHE A 313 -6.77 -0.76 -7.33
CA PHE A 313 -7.81 -1.34 -8.19
C PHE A 313 -9.00 -0.41 -8.35
N ARG A 314 -9.40 0.30 -7.30
CA ARG A 314 -10.46 1.30 -7.40
C ARG A 314 -10.11 2.37 -8.42
N LEU A 315 -8.91 2.95 -8.36
CA LEU A 315 -8.44 3.93 -9.34
C LEU A 315 -8.33 3.35 -10.75
N ALA A 316 -7.83 2.11 -10.88
CA ALA A 316 -7.72 1.44 -12.17
C ALA A 316 -9.10 1.24 -12.81
N TYR A 317 -10.08 0.79 -12.02
CA TYR A 317 -11.46 0.57 -12.49
C TYR A 317 -12.12 1.89 -12.87
N ASP A 318 -12.08 2.90 -12.00
CA ASP A 318 -12.67 4.21 -12.27
C ASP A 318 -12.08 4.84 -13.54
N GLY A 319 -10.75 4.73 -13.75
CA GLY A 319 -10.07 5.24 -14.94
C GLY A 319 -10.44 4.48 -16.23
N LEU A 320 -10.70 3.17 -16.14
CA LEU A 320 -11.15 2.36 -17.26
C LEU A 320 -12.63 2.61 -17.58
N GLU A 321 -13.47 2.78 -16.58
CA GLU A 321 -14.89 3.14 -16.73
C GLU A 321 -15.06 4.51 -17.38
N ALA A 322 -14.21 5.48 -17.01
CA ALA A 322 -14.20 6.81 -17.63
C ALA A 322 -13.84 6.77 -19.12
N GLN A 323 -13.25 5.68 -19.60
CA GLN A 323 -12.91 5.44 -21.00
C GLN A 323 -13.76 4.31 -21.63
N SER A 324 -14.96 4.05 -21.07
CA SER A 324 -15.88 3.07 -21.65
C SER A 324 -16.24 3.42 -23.08
N GLY A 325 -16.29 2.43 -23.98
CA GLY A 325 -16.62 2.62 -25.40
C GLY A 325 -15.51 3.28 -26.24
N SER A 326 -14.32 3.54 -25.67
CA SER A 326 -13.17 4.09 -26.38
C SER A 326 -11.92 3.21 -26.22
N SER A 327 -10.94 3.39 -27.12
CA SER A 327 -9.61 2.79 -26.93
C SER A 327 -8.93 3.38 -25.68
N PHE A 328 -8.14 2.57 -24.99
CA PHE A 328 -7.40 3.00 -23.81
C PHE A 328 -6.36 4.07 -24.17
N ASP A 329 -6.44 5.22 -23.52
CA ASP A 329 -5.53 6.36 -23.64
C ASP A 329 -4.87 6.62 -22.27
N PRO A 330 -3.56 6.41 -22.11
CA PRO A 330 -2.88 6.57 -20.81
C PRO A 330 -2.86 8.03 -20.32
N ASP A 331 -2.78 9.01 -21.21
CA ASP A 331 -2.75 10.42 -20.81
C ASP A 331 -4.13 10.85 -20.25
N LYS A 332 -5.22 10.43 -20.89
CA LYS A 332 -6.58 10.62 -20.37
C LYS A 332 -6.83 9.89 -19.07
N PHE A 333 -6.26 8.67 -18.95
CA PHE A 333 -6.34 7.89 -17.72
C PHE A 333 -5.70 8.65 -16.55
N MET A 334 -4.46 9.12 -16.71
CA MET A 334 -3.78 9.89 -15.68
C MET A 334 -4.48 11.21 -15.35
N ALA A 335 -4.97 11.92 -16.36
CA ALA A 335 -5.74 13.15 -16.17
C ALA A 335 -7.05 12.94 -15.37
N PHE A 336 -7.67 11.77 -15.49
CA PHE A 336 -8.85 11.39 -14.71
C PHE A 336 -8.48 10.99 -13.29
N VAL A 337 -7.41 10.19 -13.12
CA VAL A 337 -6.97 9.68 -11.80
C VAL A 337 -6.46 10.82 -10.92
N HIS A 338 -5.70 11.77 -11.47
CA HIS A 338 -5.25 12.95 -10.75
C HIS A 338 -6.44 13.89 -10.44
N GLY A 339 -6.68 14.13 -9.17
CA GLY A 339 -7.84 14.86 -8.65
C GLY A 339 -9.04 13.97 -8.26
N ARG A 340 -8.93 12.65 -8.46
CA ARG A 340 -9.98 11.71 -8.07
C ARG A 340 -10.12 11.62 -6.54
N SER A 341 -11.35 11.69 -6.03
CA SER A 341 -11.70 11.42 -4.65
C SER A 341 -12.66 10.25 -4.56
N PHE A 342 -12.50 9.41 -3.54
CA PHE A 342 -13.39 8.27 -3.30
C PHE A 342 -13.31 7.82 -1.83
N GLU A 343 -14.33 7.08 -1.38
CA GLU A 343 -14.32 6.40 -0.09
C GLU A 343 -13.60 5.06 -0.19
N SER A 344 -12.77 4.77 0.80
CA SER A 344 -12.04 3.52 0.98
C SER A 344 -12.39 2.89 2.33
N PRO A 345 -12.17 1.59 2.54
CA PRO A 345 -12.28 0.99 3.87
C PRO A 345 -11.45 1.69 4.95
N ARG A 346 -10.41 2.44 4.56
CA ARG A 346 -9.59 3.25 5.47
C ARG A 346 -10.03 4.72 5.60
N GLY A 347 -11.19 5.09 5.08
CA GLY A 347 -11.71 6.47 5.07
C GLY A 347 -11.49 7.17 3.72
N PRO A 348 -11.73 8.48 3.65
CA PRO A 348 -11.68 9.25 2.41
C PRO A 348 -10.27 9.34 1.83
N ILE A 349 -10.18 9.19 0.52
CA ILE A 349 -8.95 9.31 -0.28
C ILE A 349 -9.15 10.37 -1.35
N THR A 350 -8.15 11.20 -1.55
CA THR A 350 -8.04 12.09 -2.71
C THR A 350 -6.65 11.96 -3.31
N ILE A 351 -6.58 11.82 -4.62
CA ILE A 351 -5.32 11.94 -5.35
C ILE A 351 -5.11 13.41 -5.68
N ASP A 352 -4.05 14.00 -5.19
CA ASP A 352 -3.73 15.39 -5.46
C ASP A 352 -3.60 15.63 -6.98
N LYS A 353 -4.31 16.63 -7.47
CA LYS A 353 -4.39 16.88 -8.91
C LYS A 353 -3.07 17.34 -9.51
N ALA A 354 -2.26 18.04 -8.74
CA ALA A 354 -1.01 18.62 -9.23
C ALA A 354 0.15 17.62 -9.17
N THR A 355 0.17 16.79 -8.13
CA THR A 355 1.31 15.93 -7.84
C THR A 355 1.07 14.44 -8.13
N GLY A 356 -0.20 13.99 -8.16
CA GLY A 356 -0.53 12.56 -8.20
C GLY A 356 -0.29 11.83 -6.88
N ASP A 357 0.07 12.57 -5.82
CA ASP A 357 0.28 12.00 -4.49
C ASP A 357 -1.04 11.89 -3.71
N ILE A 358 -1.05 11.13 -2.63
CA ILE A 358 -2.26 10.82 -1.88
C ILE A 358 -2.51 11.84 -0.75
N ILE A 359 -3.76 12.26 -0.61
CA ILE A 359 -4.31 12.98 0.53
C ILE A 359 -5.27 12.03 1.24
N GLN A 360 -5.05 11.78 2.52
CA GLN A 360 -5.78 10.76 3.28
C GLN A 360 -5.80 11.10 4.77
N ASN A 361 -6.65 10.42 5.54
CA ASN A 361 -6.55 10.48 6.98
C ASN A 361 -5.33 9.69 7.48
N ILE A 362 -4.68 10.22 8.51
CA ILE A 362 -3.65 9.51 9.27
C ILE A 362 -4.21 9.29 10.67
N TYR A 363 -4.12 8.06 11.14
CA TYR A 363 -4.62 7.66 12.45
C TYR A 363 -3.46 7.52 13.43
N ILE A 364 -3.58 8.11 14.62
CA ILE A 364 -2.75 7.71 15.75
C ILE A 364 -3.43 6.52 16.38
N ARG A 365 -2.70 5.42 16.50
CA ARG A 365 -3.22 4.14 16.96
C ARG A 365 -2.41 3.66 18.16
N ARG A 366 -3.02 2.84 18.99
CA ARG A 366 -2.32 2.11 20.06
C ARG A 366 -2.59 0.62 19.89
N THR A 367 -1.56 -0.20 20.01
CA THR A 367 -1.72 -1.63 20.01
C THR A 367 -2.25 -2.09 21.37
N ASP A 368 -3.48 -2.59 21.40
CA ASP A 368 -4.17 -3.11 22.57
C ASP A 368 -4.57 -4.58 22.35
N LYS A 369 -4.91 -5.28 23.43
CA LYS A 369 -5.46 -6.63 23.37
C LYS A 369 -6.96 -6.58 23.63
N ILE A 370 -7.77 -6.84 22.58
CA ILE A 370 -9.24 -6.86 22.65
C ILE A 370 -9.68 -8.32 22.43
N ASP A 371 -10.42 -8.87 23.40
CA ASP A 371 -10.87 -10.26 23.39
C ASP A 371 -9.73 -11.28 23.14
N GLY A 372 -8.57 -10.99 23.72
CA GLY A 372 -7.37 -11.81 23.59
C GLY A 372 -6.57 -11.61 22.29
N VAL A 373 -7.03 -10.76 21.36
CA VAL A 373 -6.40 -10.49 20.06
C VAL A 373 -5.70 -9.13 20.08
N LEU A 374 -4.46 -9.08 19.62
CA LEU A 374 -3.73 -7.81 19.43
C LEU A 374 -4.36 -7.02 18.28
N GLN A 375 -4.65 -5.74 18.52
CA GLN A 375 -5.29 -4.86 17.54
C GLN A 375 -4.75 -3.44 17.66
N ASN A 376 -4.67 -2.73 16.54
CA ASN A 376 -4.32 -1.32 16.50
C ASN A 376 -5.60 -0.48 16.63
N VAL A 377 -5.84 0.05 17.83
CA VAL A 377 -7.01 0.88 18.14
C VAL A 377 -6.71 2.32 17.76
N GLU A 378 -7.56 2.92 16.96
CA GLU A 378 -7.49 4.34 16.61
C GLU A 378 -7.81 5.20 17.83
N ILE A 379 -6.89 6.07 18.23
CA ILE A 379 -7.04 6.96 19.40
C ILE A 379 -7.10 8.43 19.00
N ALA A 380 -6.70 8.79 17.78
CA ALA A 380 -6.90 10.10 17.18
C ALA A 380 -6.83 10.00 15.66
N THR A 381 -7.52 10.94 14.99
CA THR A 381 -7.51 11.12 13.54
C THR A 381 -6.94 12.47 13.16
N LEU A 382 -6.01 12.47 12.20
CA LEU A 382 -5.51 13.66 11.52
C LEU A 382 -6.11 13.65 10.12
N PRO A 383 -7.11 14.51 9.86
CA PRO A 383 -7.85 14.44 8.60
C PRO A 383 -7.10 15.10 7.45
N ASN A 384 -7.24 14.55 6.25
CA ASN A 384 -6.78 15.15 5.00
C ASN A 384 -5.28 15.50 4.98
N GLU A 385 -4.45 14.63 5.56
CA GLU A 385 -3.01 14.79 5.50
C GLU A 385 -2.51 14.56 4.07
N GLY A 386 -2.06 15.64 3.44
CA GLY A 386 -1.35 15.61 2.17
C GLY A 386 0.16 15.58 2.38
N PHE A 387 0.88 15.45 1.28
CA PHE A 387 2.31 15.71 1.25
C PHE A 387 2.54 17.22 1.04
N LYS A 388 3.02 17.90 2.08
CA LYS A 388 3.55 19.28 2.02
C LYS A 388 4.87 19.37 2.74
#